data_a8dafc4ebc8bad8ea10f25895798ee40
#
_entry.id   a8dafc4ebc8bad8ea10f25895798ee40
#
_cell.length_a   1.000
_cell.length_b   1.000
_cell.length_c   1.000
_cell.angle_alpha   90.00
_cell.angle_beta   90.00
_cell.angle_gamma   90.00
#
_symmetry.space_group_name_H-M   'P 1'
#
loop_
_entity.id
_entity.type
_entity.pdbx_description
1 polymer ?
#
loop_
_entity_poly.entity_id
_entity_poly.type
_entity_poly.pdbx_seq_one_letter_code
_entity_poly.pdbx_strand_id
1 'polypeptide(L)'
;MAIVFRCDRCDARYRVNLDKVGCRATCRQCGTNLVVPDPLPRDQSLDIPALQGRRQTPYPLPPADRERERAISEHIETHLGPIDYVFHEKISEYVHIDVHRVPPQKQRPFYTLVTSGMSERPMTVPDGAESLRLAELIICLPSNWPLSLHDFRDERNYWPIRLLKVLARLPHEFCTWLGLSHSVPNSDPPRPYAANTRFCASILVPPLTCPDPFRTLVLTPEQTIHFYAVLPLFPEELDCKLTKGMNVLIDQLDRYRVTELVNVRRKNTSEPHWFGH
;
A
#
# COMPACT_ATOMS: atom_id res chain seq x y z
N MET A 1 1.22 11.55 -15.38
CA MET A 1 -0.11 11.85 -14.79
C MET A 1 -0.23 13.33 -14.53
N ALA A 2 -1.44 13.91 -14.61
CA ALA A 2 -1.66 15.34 -14.40
C ALA A 2 -2.67 15.55 -13.26
N ILE A 3 -2.38 16.54 -12.42
CA ILE A 3 -3.24 16.99 -11.33
C ILE A 3 -4.10 18.13 -11.84
N VAL A 4 -5.36 18.13 -11.43
CA VAL A 4 -6.29 19.24 -11.67
C VAL A 4 -6.63 19.86 -10.32
N PHE A 5 -6.42 21.18 -10.20
CA PHE A 5 -6.77 21.92 -8.99
C PHE A 5 -7.28 23.34 -9.34
N ARG A 6 -7.84 24.02 -8.37
CA ARG A 6 -8.39 25.36 -8.53
C ARG A 6 -7.68 26.37 -7.66
N CYS A 7 -7.69 27.62 -8.12
CA CYS A 7 -7.18 28.73 -7.34
C CYS A 7 -8.16 29.09 -6.23
N ASP A 8 -7.75 29.09 -4.98
CA ASP A 8 -8.59 29.40 -3.81
C ASP A 8 -9.16 30.82 -3.82
N ARG A 9 -8.60 31.73 -4.64
CA ARG A 9 -9.06 33.12 -4.70
C ARG A 9 -10.02 33.42 -5.87
N CYS A 10 -9.84 32.78 -7.04
CA CYS A 10 -10.62 33.12 -8.24
C CYS A 10 -11.21 31.91 -8.96
N ASP A 11 -11.09 30.72 -8.37
CA ASP A 11 -11.60 29.44 -8.88
C ASP A 11 -11.05 29.02 -10.27
N ALA A 12 -10.00 29.68 -10.76
CA ALA A 12 -9.35 29.30 -12.01
C ALA A 12 -8.80 27.87 -11.95
N ARG A 13 -9.12 27.07 -12.96
CA ARG A 13 -8.74 25.64 -13.01
C ARG A 13 -7.36 25.48 -13.65
N TYR A 14 -6.49 24.70 -13.02
CA TYR A 14 -5.15 24.37 -13.48
C TYR A 14 -4.98 22.87 -13.68
N ARG A 15 -4.19 22.48 -14.67
CA ARG A 15 -3.75 21.11 -14.91
C ARG A 15 -2.23 21.10 -14.99
N VAL A 16 -1.57 20.38 -14.10
CA VAL A 16 -0.11 20.27 -14.00
C VAL A 16 0.33 18.83 -13.84
N ASN A 17 1.57 18.52 -14.17
CA ASN A 17 2.12 17.19 -13.98
C ASN A 17 2.42 16.91 -12.49
N LEU A 18 2.42 15.62 -12.10
CA LEU A 18 2.71 15.17 -10.73
C LEU A 18 4.08 15.61 -10.22
N ASP A 19 5.08 15.77 -11.09
CA ASP A 19 6.41 16.27 -10.76
C ASP A 19 6.43 17.71 -10.23
N LYS A 20 5.30 18.40 -10.31
CA LYS A 20 5.11 19.78 -9.83
C LYS A 20 4.41 19.86 -8.47
N VAL A 21 4.10 18.75 -7.84
CA VAL A 21 3.52 18.74 -6.47
C VAL A 21 4.42 19.50 -5.52
N GLY A 22 3.81 20.37 -4.68
CA GLY A 22 4.52 21.23 -3.73
C GLY A 22 5.27 22.42 -4.34
N CYS A 23 5.35 22.54 -5.68
CA CYS A 23 5.97 23.70 -6.33
C CYS A 23 5.10 24.95 -6.13
N ARG A 24 5.78 26.09 -5.90
CA ARG A 24 5.12 27.40 -5.88
C ARG A 24 4.88 27.88 -7.31
N ALA A 25 3.69 28.38 -7.58
CA ALA A 25 3.28 28.99 -8.84
C ALA A 25 2.46 30.25 -8.57
N THR A 26 2.28 31.08 -9.59
CA THR A 26 1.42 32.27 -9.51
C THR A 26 0.19 32.05 -10.36
N CYS A 27 -0.99 32.31 -9.82
CA CYS A 27 -2.24 32.23 -10.55
C CYS A 27 -2.21 33.21 -11.73
N ARG A 28 -2.38 32.70 -12.95
CA ARG A 28 -2.37 33.50 -14.16
C ARG A 28 -3.58 34.46 -14.28
N GLN A 29 -4.66 34.18 -13.53
CA GLN A 29 -5.88 34.98 -13.60
C GLN A 29 -5.94 36.11 -12.55
N CYS A 30 -5.46 35.85 -11.31
CA CYS A 30 -5.58 36.81 -10.20
C CYS A 30 -4.27 37.17 -9.51
N GLY A 31 -3.12 36.64 -9.97
CA GLY A 31 -1.81 36.95 -9.42
C GLY A 31 -1.51 36.31 -8.03
N THR A 32 -2.43 35.53 -7.46
CA THR A 32 -2.23 34.89 -6.14
C THR A 32 -1.16 33.82 -6.22
N ASN A 33 -0.29 33.74 -5.21
CA ASN A 33 0.65 32.65 -5.08
C ASN A 33 -0.09 31.34 -4.74
N LEU A 34 0.15 30.32 -5.54
CA LEU A 34 -0.41 28.99 -5.41
C LEU A 34 0.71 28.01 -5.03
N VAL A 35 0.37 27.02 -4.26
CA VAL A 35 1.18 25.81 -4.11
C VAL A 35 0.42 24.71 -4.83
N VAL A 36 1.07 24.00 -5.77
CA VAL A 36 0.47 22.86 -6.45
C VAL A 36 0.11 21.84 -5.39
N PRO A 37 -1.20 21.56 -5.16
CA PRO A 37 -1.62 20.66 -4.10
C PRO A 37 -1.12 19.25 -4.40
N ASP A 38 -0.81 18.51 -3.36
CA ASP A 38 -0.67 17.07 -3.46
C ASP A 38 -2.09 16.52 -3.70
N PRO A 39 -2.35 15.80 -4.80
CA PRO A 39 -3.64 15.18 -5.03
C PRO A 39 -3.91 14.04 -4.05
N LEU A 40 -2.83 13.55 -3.41
CA LEU A 40 -2.95 12.65 -2.29
C LEU A 40 -3.21 13.52 -1.06
N PRO A 41 -4.34 13.33 -0.36
CA PRO A 41 -4.61 14.09 0.85
C PRO A 41 -3.42 13.93 1.79
N ARG A 42 -2.83 15.08 2.19
CA ARG A 42 -1.78 15.08 3.19
C ARG A 42 -2.33 14.39 4.42
N ASP A 43 -1.69 13.27 4.74
CA ASP A 43 -1.80 12.63 6.04
C ASP A 43 -3.21 12.20 6.48
N GLN A 44 -3.88 11.41 5.66
CA GLN A 44 -4.88 10.51 6.22
C GLN A 44 -4.18 9.24 6.68
N SER A 45 -3.55 9.32 7.87
CA SER A 45 -3.45 8.12 8.69
C SER A 45 -4.89 7.64 8.84
N LEU A 46 -5.18 6.43 8.37
CA LEU A 46 -6.43 5.78 8.71
C LEU A 46 -6.34 5.52 10.22
N ASP A 47 -6.78 6.49 11.02
CA ASP A 47 -6.98 6.27 12.44
C ASP A 47 -8.01 5.17 12.58
N ILE A 48 -7.64 4.06 13.21
CA ILE A 48 -8.55 2.96 13.50
C ILE A 48 -9.87 3.45 14.14
N PRO A 49 -9.92 4.49 14.99
CA PRO A 49 -11.17 5.10 15.42
C PRO A 49 -12.09 5.55 14.28
N ALA A 50 -11.55 6.05 13.16
CA ALA A 50 -12.35 6.41 11.99
C ALA A 50 -12.93 5.18 11.28
N LEU A 51 -12.30 4.02 11.40
CA LEU A 51 -12.78 2.75 10.87
C LEU A 51 -13.88 2.11 11.76
N GLN A 52 -13.99 2.47 13.03
CA GLN A 52 -15.04 1.95 13.93
C GLN A 52 -16.45 2.43 13.55
N GLY A 53 -16.58 3.39 12.63
CA GLY A 53 -17.84 4.08 12.36
C GLY A 53 -18.85 3.33 11.49
N ARG A 54 -18.47 2.46 10.55
CA ARG A 54 -19.40 1.74 9.66
C ARG A 54 -18.77 0.51 9.03
N ARG A 55 -18.78 -0.59 9.76
CA ARG A 55 -18.61 -1.89 9.14
C ARG A 55 -19.79 -2.15 8.20
N GLN A 56 -19.53 -2.44 6.94
CA GLN A 56 -20.61 -2.82 6.02
C GLN A 56 -21.21 -4.18 6.43
N THR A 57 -22.50 -4.36 6.14
CA THR A 57 -23.09 -5.70 6.14
C THR A 57 -22.46 -6.51 5.02
N PRO A 58 -22.01 -7.76 5.25
CA PRO A 58 -21.51 -8.61 4.18
C PRO A 58 -22.50 -8.67 3.01
N TYR A 59 -21.99 -8.46 1.80
CA TYR A 59 -22.78 -8.62 0.57
C TYR A 59 -22.59 -10.04 0.02
N PRO A 60 -23.57 -10.56 -0.75
CA PRO A 60 -23.29 -11.71 -1.59
C PRO A 60 -22.07 -11.40 -2.48
N LEU A 61 -21.03 -12.24 -2.41
CA LEU A 61 -19.86 -12.09 -3.26
C LEU A 61 -20.30 -12.21 -4.73
N PRO A 62 -19.94 -11.28 -5.61
CA PRO A 62 -20.12 -11.47 -7.03
C PRO A 62 -19.31 -12.71 -7.48
N PRO A 63 -19.70 -13.37 -8.57
CA PRO A 63 -18.86 -14.41 -9.15
C PRO A 63 -17.47 -13.82 -9.44
N ALA A 64 -16.42 -14.58 -9.10
CA ALA A 64 -15.04 -14.17 -9.32
C ALA A 64 -14.82 -13.74 -10.79
N ASP A 65 -14.22 -12.59 -10.99
CA ASP A 65 -13.83 -12.08 -12.31
C ASP A 65 -12.55 -12.83 -12.76
N ARG A 66 -12.74 -14.00 -13.36
CA ARG A 66 -11.64 -14.87 -13.82
C ARG A 66 -10.75 -14.21 -14.87
N GLU A 67 -11.27 -13.27 -15.64
CA GLU A 67 -10.49 -12.55 -16.64
C GLU A 67 -9.54 -11.57 -15.95
N ARG A 68 -10.01 -10.87 -14.96
CA ARG A 68 -9.17 -9.97 -14.14
C ARG A 68 -8.12 -10.73 -13.34
N GLU A 69 -8.50 -11.82 -12.69
CA GLU A 69 -7.57 -12.69 -11.95
C GLU A 69 -6.46 -13.22 -12.88
N ARG A 70 -6.83 -13.65 -14.08
CA ARG A 70 -5.88 -14.09 -15.10
C ARG A 70 -4.96 -12.94 -15.55
N ALA A 71 -5.49 -11.75 -15.80
CA ALA A 71 -4.69 -10.59 -16.21
C ALA A 71 -3.68 -10.19 -15.12
N ILE A 72 -4.08 -10.26 -13.84
CA ILE A 72 -3.17 -10.02 -12.71
C ILE A 72 -2.07 -11.09 -12.67
N SER A 73 -2.42 -12.38 -12.83
CA SER A 73 -1.43 -13.47 -12.82
C SER A 73 -0.42 -13.33 -13.96
N GLU A 74 -0.91 -13.06 -15.19
CA GLU A 74 -0.05 -12.82 -16.36
C GLU A 74 0.87 -11.61 -16.16
N HIS A 75 0.37 -10.54 -15.54
CA HIS A 75 1.16 -9.36 -15.21
C HIS A 75 2.26 -9.65 -14.18
N ILE A 76 1.95 -10.42 -13.14
CA ILE A 76 2.93 -10.88 -12.15
C ILE A 76 4.02 -11.71 -12.84
N GLU A 77 3.64 -12.69 -13.64
CA GLU A 77 4.58 -13.58 -14.31
C GLU A 77 5.47 -12.84 -15.31
N THR A 78 4.92 -11.88 -16.04
CA THR A 78 5.65 -11.07 -17.02
C THR A 78 6.76 -10.23 -16.37
N HIS A 79 6.49 -9.66 -15.20
CA HIS A 79 7.39 -8.69 -14.60
C HIS A 79 8.22 -9.22 -13.44
N LEU A 80 7.72 -10.21 -12.71
CA LEU A 80 8.34 -10.71 -11.48
C LEU A 80 8.83 -12.15 -11.60
N GLY A 81 8.27 -12.94 -12.54
CA GLY A 81 8.59 -14.32 -12.78
C GLY A 81 7.47 -15.29 -12.41
N PRO A 82 7.66 -16.59 -12.62
CA PRO A 82 6.60 -17.58 -12.51
C PRO A 82 6.03 -17.68 -11.11
N ILE A 83 4.70 -17.77 -11.02
CA ILE A 83 3.97 -18.05 -9.78
C ILE A 83 4.12 -19.55 -9.50
N ASP A 84 4.65 -19.91 -8.32
CA ASP A 84 4.81 -21.30 -7.92
C ASP A 84 3.72 -21.78 -6.95
N TYR A 85 3.02 -20.85 -6.30
CA TYR A 85 1.94 -21.18 -5.36
C TYR A 85 0.94 -20.02 -5.21
N VAL A 86 -0.33 -20.36 -4.92
CA VAL A 86 -1.37 -19.38 -4.57
C VAL A 86 -1.99 -19.77 -3.23
N PHE A 87 -1.97 -18.85 -2.28
CA PHE A 87 -2.63 -19.00 -0.98
C PHE A 87 -4.08 -18.55 -1.09
N HIS A 88 -4.95 -19.48 -1.51
CA HIS A 88 -6.38 -19.23 -1.66
C HIS A 88 -7.05 -18.90 -0.32
N GLU A 89 -7.99 -17.97 -0.35
CA GLU A 89 -8.89 -17.74 0.76
C GLU A 89 -10.04 -18.75 0.73
N LYS A 90 -10.38 -19.33 1.88
CA LYS A 90 -11.46 -20.32 1.95
C LYS A 90 -12.82 -19.70 2.28
N ILE A 91 -12.84 -18.60 2.98
CA ILE A 91 -14.06 -17.92 3.44
C ILE A 91 -13.82 -16.41 3.31
N SER A 92 -14.67 -15.74 2.57
CA SER A 92 -14.62 -14.29 2.36
C SER A 92 -15.99 -13.68 2.62
N GLU A 93 -16.01 -12.51 3.29
CA GLU A 93 -17.24 -11.79 3.57
C GLU A 93 -17.47 -10.60 2.63
N TYR A 94 -16.40 -9.97 2.13
CA TYR A 94 -16.46 -8.73 1.34
C TYR A 94 -15.86 -8.88 -0.06
N VAL A 95 -14.66 -9.42 -0.13
CA VAL A 95 -13.90 -9.72 -1.35
C VAL A 95 -13.06 -10.97 -1.11
N HIS A 96 -12.89 -11.79 -2.13
CA HIS A 96 -12.04 -12.98 -2.06
C HIS A 96 -10.59 -12.59 -2.33
N ILE A 97 -9.71 -12.74 -1.35
CA ILE A 97 -8.30 -12.33 -1.47
C ILE A 97 -7.40 -13.56 -1.56
N ASP A 98 -6.82 -13.74 -2.73
CA ASP A 98 -5.76 -14.68 -2.96
C ASP A 98 -4.38 -14.00 -2.86
N VAL A 99 -3.35 -14.77 -2.51
CA VAL A 99 -1.98 -14.28 -2.45
C VAL A 99 -1.10 -15.16 -3.31
N HIS A 100 -0.61 -14.61 -4.42
CA HIS A 100 0.30 -15.24 -5.35
C HIS A 100 1.72 -15.21 -4.80
N ARG A 101 2.45 -16.32 -4.89
CA ARG A 101 3.84 -16.42 -4.48
C ARG A 101 4.74 -16.57 -5.72
N VAL A 102 5.67 -15.63 -5.87
CA VAL A 102 6.79 -15.74 -6.81
C VAL A 102 8.01 -16.17 -6.00
N PRO A 103 8.65 -17.31 -6.34
CA PRO A 103 9.79 -17.83 -5.59
C PRO A 103 11.07 -17.00 -5.81
N PRO A 104 12.09 -17.16 -4.94
CA PRO A 104 13.38 -16.52 -5.12
C PRO A 104 14.02 -16.88 -6.47
N GLN A 105 14.61 -15.87 -7.13
CA GLN A 105 15.32 -16.01 -8.40
C GLN A 105 16.69 -15.33 -8.30
N LYS A 106 17.58 -15.58 -9.27
CA LYS A 106 18.96 -15.03 -9.26
C LYS A 106 18.99 -13.50 -9.10
N GLN A 107 18.09 -12.78 -9.79
CA GLN A 107 18.02 -11.31 -9.73
C GLN A 107 17.15 -10.80 -8.57
N ARG A 108 16.29 -11.64 -8.01
CA ARG A 108 15.34 -11.37 -6.92
C ARG A 108 15.45 -12.50 -5.89
N PRO A 109 16.53 -12.53 -5.04
CA PRO A 109 16.80 -13.65 -4.14
C PRO A 109 15.89 -13.67 -2.90
N PHE A 110 14.61 -13.40 -3.10
CA PHE A 110 13.57 -13.33 -2.06
C PHE A 110 12.21 -13.73 -2.64
N TYR A 111 11.30 -14.15 -1.78
CA TYR A 111 9.90 -14.36 -2.16
C TYR A 111 9.22 -13.03 -2.40
N THR A 112 8.36 -12.97 -3.41
CA THR A 112 7.44 -11.87 -3.64
C THR A 112 6.02 -12.39 -3.50
N LEU A 113 5.23 -11.75 -2.64
CA LEU A 113 3.83 -12.05 -2.43
C LEU A 113 2.98 -10.91 -2.97
N VAL A 114 2.02 -11.23 -3.85
CA VAL A 114 1.14 -10.25 -4.49
C VAL A 114 -0.30 -10.69 -4.29
N THR A 115 -1.17 -9.77 -3.90
CA THR A 115 -2.61 -10.05 -3.80
C THR A 115 -3.29 -10.09 -5.17
N SER A 116 -4.41 -10.80 -5.24
CA SER A 116 -5.48 -10.60 -6.22
C SER A 116 -6.81 -10.63 -5.48
N GLY A 117 -7.81 -9.89 -6.03
CA GLY A 117 -9.14 -9.81 -5.45
C GLY A 117 -9.46 -8.48 -4.79
N MET A 118 -8.49 -7.70 -4.27
CA MET A 118 -8.74 -6.35 -3.78
C MET A 118 -9.32 -5.47 -4.88
N SER A 119 -8.86 -5.62 -6.12
CA SER A 119 -9.31 -4.87 -7.29
C SER A 119 -10.59 -5.42 -7.94
N GLU A 120 -11.17 -6.52 -7.44
CA GLU A 120 -12.47 -7.03 -7.95
C GLU A 120 -13.59 -6.00 -7.78
N ARG A 121 -13.48 -5.17 -6.77
CA ARG A 121 -14.41 -4.08 -6.50
C ARG A 121 -13.67 -2.75 -6.41
N PRO A 122 -14.22 -1.65 -6.96
CA PRO A 122 -13.63 -0.34 -6.77
C PRO A 122 -13.70 0.09 -5.30
N MET A 123 -12.61 0.63 -4.79
CA MET A 123 -12.56 1.31 -3.50
C MET A 123 -13.37 2.61 -3.53
N THR A 124 -13.82 3.07 -2.36
CA THR A 124 -14.51 4.36 -2.21
C THR A 124 -13.46 5.47 -2.12
N VAL A 125 -13.10 6.03 -3.25
CA VAL A 125 -12.09 7.10 -3.36
C VAL A 125 -12.76 8.48 -3.33
N PRO A 126 -12.03 9.55 -2.93
CA PRO A 126 -12.51 10.92 -3.04
C PRO A 126 -12.77 11.34 -4.50
N ASP A 127 -13.65 12.35 -4.69
CA ASP A 127 -13.91 12.94 -6.00
C ASP A 127 -12.60 13.44 -6.63
N GLY A 128 -12.39 13.06 -7.90
CA GLY A 128 -11.16 13.37 -8.65
C GLY A 128 -10.03 12.36 -8.49
N ALA A 129 -10.19 11.33 -7.66
CA ALA A 129 -9.25 10.23 -7.46
C ALA A 129 -9.73 8.90 -8.08
N GLU A 130 -10.71 8.92 -8.99
CA GLU A 130 -11.35 7.74 -9.58
C GLU A 130 -10.36 6.78 -10.24
N SER A 131 -9.24 7.30 -10.75
CA SER A 131 -8.17 6.48 -11.33
C SER A 131 -7.45 5.59 -10.31
N LEU A 132 -7.57 5.86 -9.00
CA LEU A 132 -6.92 5.13 -7.90
C LEU A 132 -7.81 4.09 -7.25
N ARG A 133 -9.03 3.88 -7.74
CA ARG A 133 -10.03 3.01 -7.12
C ARG A 133 -9.75 1.52 -7.20
N LEU A 134 -8.81 1.08 -8.03
CA LEU A 134 -8.42 -0.33 -8.16
C LEU A 134 -6.96 -0.49 -7.74
N ALA A 135 -6.71 -1.39 -6.79
CA ALA A 135 -5.37 -1.64 -6.31
C ALA A 135 -5.17 -3.11 -5.92
N GLU A 136 -3.90 -3.54 -5.93
CA GLU A 136 -3.41 -4.77 -5.31
C GLU A 136 -2.15 -4.46 -4.48
N LEU A 137 -1.83 -5.36 -3.57
CA LEU A 137 -0.76 -5.19 -2.60
C LEU A 137 0.39 -6.17 -2.83
N ILE A 138 1.60 -5.73 -2.49
CA ILE A 138 2.80 -6.54 -2.59
C ILE A 138 3.63 -6.43 -1.30
N ILE A 139 4.24 -7.55 -0.89
CA ILE A 139 5.27 -7.60 0.15
C ILE A 139 6.35 -8.61 -0.25
N CYS A 140 7.60 -8.35 0.11
CA CYS A 140 8.71 -9.26 -0.15
C CYS A 140 9.23 -9.90 1.14
N LEU A 141 9.59 -11.19 1.08
CA LEU A 141 10.06 -11.95 2.23
C LEU A 141 11.43 -12.60 1.92
N PRO A 142 12.34 -12.70 2.90
CA PRO A 142 13.61 -13.41 2.71
C PRO A 142 13.41 -14.82 2.16
N SER A 143 14.37 -15.30 1.38
CA SER A 143 14.30 -16.64 0.74
C SER A 143 14.21 -17.81 1.72
N ASN A 144 14.58 -17.60 2.96
CA ASN A 144 14.45 -18.57 4.04
C ASN A 144 13.21 -18.39 4.92
N TRP A 145 12.25 -17.53 4.51
CA TRP A 145 11.00 -17.36 5.25
C TRP A 145 10.16 -18.62 5.16
N PRO A 146 9.67 -19.17 6.31
CA PRO A 146 8.82 -20.35 6.30
C PRO A 146 7.44 -20.06 5.70
N LEU A 147 7.10 -20.68 4.57
CA LEU A 147 5.88 -20.43 3.80
C LEU A 147 5.07 -21.71 3.48
N SER A 148 5.25 -22.79 4.25
CA SER A 148 4.38 -23.94 4.12
C SER A 148 3.08 -23.76 4.93
N LEU A 149 2.01 -24.47 4.55
CA LEU A 149 0.76 -24.46 5.33
C LEU A 149 0.94 -24.92 6.77
N HIS A 150 1.94 -25.77 7.02
CA HIS A 150 2.30 -26.20 8.38
C HIS A 150 2.93 -25.04 9.18
N ASP A 151 3.81 -24.24 8.53
CA ASP A 151 4.49 -23.12 9.18
C ASP A 151 3.52 -22.01 9.59
N PHE A 152 2.39 -21.90 8.91
CA PHE A 152 1.34 -20.91 9.18
C PHE A 152 0.56 -21.12 10.48
N ARG A 153 0.78 -22.24 11.17
CA ARG A 153 0.29 -22.43 12.56
C ARG A 153 1.00 -21.50 13.54
N ASP A 154 2.17 -21.02 13.18
CA ASP A 154 2.94 -20.04 13.94
C ASP A 154 2.75 -18.64 13.33
N GLU A 155 2.15 -17.74 14.11
CA GLU A 155 1.90 -16.36 13.68
C GLU A 155 3.20 -15.62 13.34
N ARG A 156 4.34 -16.03 13.88
CA ARG A 156 5.67 -15.49 13.52
C ARG A 156 5.99 -15.64 12.02
N ASN A 157 5.40 -16.63 11.37
CA ASN A 157 5.59 -16.91 9.95
C ASN A 157 4.41 -16.39 9.10
N TYR A 158 3.20 -16.41 9.66
CA TYR A 158 1.96 -16.12 8.91
C TYR A 158 1.60 -14.64 8.82
N TRP A 159 2.06 -13.80 9.75
CA TRP A 159 1.64 -12.41 9.83
C TRP A 159 1.77 -11.59 8.52
N PRO A 160 2.77 -11.80 7.61
CA PRO A 160 2.82 -11.01 6.38
C PRO A 160 1.67 -11.33 5.43
N ILE A 161 1.26 -12.60 5.34
CA ILE A 161 0.11 -13.02 4.53
C ILE A 161 -1.19 -12.50 5.14
N ARG A 162 -1.33 -12.61 6.46
CA ARG A 162 -2.47 -12.05 7.18
C ARG A 162 -2.56 -10.53 6.97
N LEU A 163 -1.43 -9.81 7.06
CA LEU A 163 -1.36 -8.38 6.82
C LEU A 163 -1.86 -8.02 5.42
N LEU A 164 -1.38 -8.68 4.37
CA LEU A 164 -1.85 -8.47 3.00
C LEU A 164 -3.37 -8.65 2.90
N LYS A 165 -3.89 -9.76 3.43
CA LYS A 165 -5.33 -10.08 3.38
C LYS A 165 -6.18 -9.08 4.16
N VAL A 166 -5.72 -8.62 5.32
CA VAL A 166 -6.42 -7.61 6.13
C VAL A 166 -6.44 -6.27 5.40
N LEU A 167 -5.31 -5.80 4.89
CA LEU A 167 -5.23 -4.53 4.17
C LEU A 167 -6.05 -4.56 2.88
N ALA A 168 -6.00 -5.65 2.11
CA ALA A 168 -6.75 -5.77 0.87
C ALA A 168 -8.28 -5.74 1.09
N ARG A 169 -8.78 -6.26 2.21
CA ARG A 169 -10.21 -6.21 2.58
C ARG A 169 -10.66 -4.89 3.17
N LEU A 170 -9.76 -4.18 3.85
CA LEU A 170 -10.07 -2.98 4.61
C LEU A 170 -10.89 -1.94 3.84
N PRO A 171 -10.58 -1.56 2.59
CA PRO A 171 -11.38 -0.61 1.84
C PRO A 171 -12.83 -1.04 1.65
N HIS A 172 -13.06 -2.33 1.45
CA HIS A 172 -14.38 -2.91 1.18
C HIS A 172 -15.19 -3.12 2.47
N GLU A 173 -14.51 -3.42 3.57
CA GLU A 173 -15.12 -3.56 4.88
C GLU A 173 -15.60 -2.22 5.45
N PHE A 174 -14.85 -1.14 5.21
CA PHE A 174 -15.07 0.17 5.83
C PHE A 174 -15.46 1.29 4.86
N CYS A 175 -15.83 1.00 3.60
CA CYS A 175 -16.18 2.00 2.58
C CYS A 175 -15.12 3.10 2.45
N THR A 176 -13.88 2.73 2.36
CA THR A 176 -12.74 3.65 2.27
C THR A 176 -11.81 3.28 1.12
N TRP A 177 -10.62 3.81 1.09
CA TRP A 177 -9.61 3.48 0.09
C TRP A 177 -8.21 3.40 0.69
N LEU A 178 -7.34 2.70 -0.01
CA LEU A 178 -5.92 2.63 0.28
C LEU A 178 -5.13 3.10 -0.94
N GLY A 179 -4.14 3.95 -0.69
CA GLY A 179 -3.25 4.47 -1.72
C GLY A 179 -1.87 4.78 -1.16
N LEU A 180 -0.99 5.36 -1.98
CA LEU A 180 0.35 5.76 -1.56
C LEU A 180 0.28 6.67 -0.34
N SER A 181 1.24 6.50 0.56
CA SER A 181 1.38 7.24 1.82
C SER A 181 0.35 6.92 2.90
N HIS A 182 -0.65 6.09 2.64
CA HIS A 182 -1.56 5.65 3.69
C HIS A 182 -0.84 4.72 4.66
N SER A 183 -1.00 4.96 5.96
CA SER A 183 -0.51 4.08 7.02
C SER A 183 -1.66 3.48 7.80
N VAL A 184 -1.51 2.19 8.13
CA VAL A 184 -2.53 1.43 8.86
C VAL A 184 -1.85 0.77 10.06
N PRO A 185 -2.20 1.16 11.29
CA PRO A 185 -1.72 0.47 12.49
C PRO A 185 -2.40 -0.90 12.63
N ASN A 186 -1.70 -1.85 13.26
CA ASN A 186 -2.21 -3.21 13.46
C ASN A 186 -3.41 -3.28 14.45
N SER A 187 -3.52 -2.30 15.34
CA SER A 187 -4.61 -2.15 16.32
C SER A 187 -4.59 -0.75 16.93
N ASP A 188 -5.57 -0.42 17.76
CA ASP A 188 -5.60 0.78 18.57
C ASP A 188 -5.63 0.38 20.07
N PRO A 189 -4.59 0.68 20.89
CA PRO A 189 -3.27 1.19 20.46
C PRO A 189 -2.48 0.20 19.60
N PRO A 190 -1.51 0.67 18.78
CA PRO A 190 -0.75 -0.18 17.86
C PRO A 190 0.02 -1.28 18.61
N ARG A 191 -0.14 -2.54 18.17
CA ARG A 191 0.52 -3.74 18.72
C ARG A 191 1.35 -4.44 17.66
N PRO A 192 2.45 -5.10 18.04
CA PRO A 192 3.24 -5.89 17.10
C PRO A 192 2.42 -6.90 16.32
N TYR A 193 2.79 -7.12 15.05
CA TYR A 193 2.13 -8.11 14.19
C TYR A 193 2.31 -9.55 14.72
N ALA A 194 3.47 -9.84 15.30
CA ALA A 194 3.81 -11.13 15.89
C ALA A 194 4.91 -11.00 16.95
N ALA A 195 5.15 -12.07 17.73
CA ALA A 195 6.13 -12.06 18.83
C ALA A 195 7.59 -11.90 18.37
N ASN A 196 7.90 -12.15 17.09
CA ASN A 196 9.24 -12.03 16.54
C ASN A 196 9.53 -10.69 15.89
N THR A 197 8.64 -9.72 15.99
CA THR A 197 8.81 -8.38 15.40
C THR A 197 8.24 -7.30 16.30
N ARG A 198 8.79 -6.08 16.19
CA ARG A 198 8.25 -4.87 16.79
C ARG A 198 7.42 -4.05 15.79
N PHE A 199 7.29 -4.48 14.53
CA PHE A 199 6.44 -3.80 13.56
C PHE A 199 5.00 -3.83 14.01
N CYS A 200 4.37 -2.67 14.10
CA CYS A 200 3.01 -2.49 14.62
C CYS A 200 2.10 -1.70 13.68
N ALA A 201 2.61 -1.27 12.56
CA ALA A 201 1.89 -0.56 11.52
C ALA A 201 2.46 -0.90 10.14
N SER A 202 1.78 -0.51 9.09
CA SER A 202 2.26 -0.58 7.72
C SER A 202 2.02 0.74 7.00
N ILE A 203 2.82 1.02 5.97
CA ILE A 203 2.62 2.13 5.06
C ILE A 203 2.65 1.63 3.63
N LEU A 204 1.85 2.24 2.76
CA LEU A 204 1.85 1.93 1.34
C LEU A 204 2.81 2.85 0.60
N VAL A 205 3.75 2.23 -0.12
CA VAL A 205 4.77 2.92 -0.92
C VAL A 205 4.81 2.33 -2.34
N PRO A 206 5.45 3.00 -3.32
CA PRO A 206 5.71 2.37 -4.60
C PRO A 206 6.57 1.11 -4.41
N PRO A 207 6.34 0.02 -5.16
CA PRO A 207 7.21 -1.15 -5.14
C PRO A 207 8.63 -0.79 -5.58
N LEU A 208 9.59 -0.80 -4.66
CA LEU A 208 10.99 -0.40 -4.93
C LEU A 208 11.81 -1.54 -5.53
N THR A 209 11.47 -2.78 -5.19
CA THR A 209 12.18 -3.97 -5.70
C THR A 209 11.62 -4.48 -7.02
N CYS A 210 10.55 -3.88 -7.55
CA CYS A 210 9.90 -4.26 -8.80
C CYS A 210 10.27 -3.31 -9.95
N PRO A 211 10.27 -3.78 -11.21
CA PRO A 211 10.43 -2.89 -12.35
C PRO A 211 9.26 -1.91 -12.46
N ASP A 212 9.52 -0.69 -12.94
CA ASP A 212 8.49 0.37 -13.05
C ASP A 212 7.22 -0.06 -13.78
N PRO A 213 7.26 -0.85 -14.89
CA PRO A 213 6.04 -1.31 -15.57
C PRO A 213 5.14 -2.20 -14.71
N PHE A 214 5.67 -2.84 -13.65
CA PHE A 214 4.86 -3.65 -12.74
C PHE A 214 3.90 -2.81 -11.90
N ARG A 215 4.18 -1.53 -11.68
CA ARG A 215 3.41 -0.67 -10.76
C ARG A 215 1.96 -0.46 -11.17
N THR A 216 1.63 -0.71 -12.45
CA THR A 216 0.28 -0.52 -12.97
C THR A 216 -0.07 -1.56 -14.02
N LEU A 217 -1.31 -2.06 -13.97
CA LEU A 217 -1.90 -2.92 -14.99
C LEU A 217 -3.12 -2.21 -15.57
N VAL A 218 -3.04 -1.83 -16.85
CA VAL A 218 -4.17 -1.23 -17.58
C VAL A 218 -5.04 -2.34 -18.13
N LEU A 219 -6.26 -2.47 -17.63
CA LEU A 219 -7.27 -3.41 -18.14
C LEU A 219 -8.08 -2.80 -19.27
N THR A 220 -8.55 -1.56 -19.07
CA THR A 220 -9.23 -0.74 -20.06
C THR A 220 -8.77 0.72 -19.91
N PRO A 221 -9.10 1.64 -20.85
CA PRO A 221 -8.77 3.07 -20.68
C PRO A 221 -9.26 3.70 -19.36
N GLU A 222 -10.34 3.14 -18.79
CA GLU A 222 -10.97 3.62 -17.54
C GLU A 222 -10.59 2.78 -16.32
N GLN A 223 -9.92 1.65 -16.50
CA GLN A 223 -9.60 0.71 -15.44
C GLN A 223 -8.11 0.40 -15.40
N THR A 224 -7.44 0.97 -14.42
CA THR A 224 -6.04 0.70 -14.12
C THR A 224 -5.92 0.17 -12.70
N ILE A 225 -5.30 -0.98 -12.53
CA ILE A 225 -4.95 -1.54 -11.22
C ILE A 225 -3.58 -1.00 -10.83
N HIS A 226 -3.48 -0.43 -9.63
CA HIS A 226 -2.23 0.04 -9.03
C HIS A 226 -1.68 -1.00 -8.06
N PHE A 227 -0.38 -1.29 -8.13
CA PHE A 227 0.28 -2.17 -7.19
C PHE A 227 1.05 -1.35 -6.15
N TYR A 228 0.71 -1.52 -4.87
CA TYR A 228 1.35 -0.82 -3.76
C TYR A 228 2.12 -1.78 -2.88
N ALA A 229 3.36 -1.41 -2.56
CA ALA A 229 4.18 -2.15 -1.62
C ALA A 229 3.76 -1.86 -0.19
N VAL A 230 3.60 -2.92 0.61
CA VAL A 230 3.34 -2.85 2.04
C VAL A 230 4.66 -2.87 2.79
N LEU A 231 5.01 -1.76 3.42
CA LEU A 231 6.23 -1.60 4.19
C LEU A 231 5.88 -1.56 5.69
N PRO A 232 6.29 -2.57 6.49
CA PRO A 232 6.03 -2.59 7.92
C PRO A 232 6.84 -1.53 8.67
N LEU A 233 6.20 -0.84 9.63
CA LEU A 233 6.76 0.23 10.43
C LEU A 233 6.88 -0.12 11.91
N PHE A 234 7.93 0.39 12.54
CA PHE A 234 8.06 0.46 14.00
C PHE A 234 7.15 1.55 14.59
N PRO A 235 6.84 1.49 15.90
CA PRO A 235 6.02 2.54 16.55
C PRO A 235 6.57 3.95 16.35
N GLU A 236 7.88 4.11 16.47
CA GLU A 236 8.57 5.41 16.37
C GLU A 236 8.60 5.93 14.92
N GLU A 237 8.57 5.03 13.93
CA GLU A 237 8.45 5.38 12.51
C GLU A 237 7.03 5.83 12.17
N LEU A 238 6.02 5.15 12.73
CA LEU A 238 4.63 5.59 12.62
C LEU A 238 4.45 6.97 13.27
N ASP A 239 4.96 7.15 14.49
CA ASP A 239 4.91 8.45 15.18
C ASP A 239 5.64 9.54 14.40
N CYS A 240 6.80 9.25 13.84
CA CYS A 240 7.53 10.18 12.97
C CYS A 240 6.68 10.61 11.78
N LYS A 241 5.99 9.66 11.11
CA LYS A 241 5.08 9.98 10.02
C LYS A 241 3.95 10.90 10.47
N LEU A 242 3.31 10.57 11.60
CA LEU A 242 2.15 11.31 12.11
C LEU A 242 2.50 12.71 12.59
N THR A 243 3.68 12.90 13.20
CA THR A 243 4.10 14.16 13.81
C THR A 243 4.94 15.04 12.88
N LYS A 244 5.80 14.45 12.04
CA LYS A 244 6.75 15.15 11.16
C LYS A 244 6.42 15.05 9.68
N GLY A 245 5.46 14.20 9.31
CA GLY A 245 4.98 14.02 7.95
C GLY A 245 5.73 12.94 7.16
N MET A 246 5.12 12.57 6.03
CA MET A 246 5.58 11.48 5.17
C MET A 246 6.99 11.67 4.63
N ASN A 247 7.32 12.88 4.20
CA ASN A 247 8.63 13.15 3.57
C ASN A 247 9.78 12.88 4.54
N VAL A 248 9.62 13.24 5.82
CA VAL A 248 10.64 12.99 6.85
C VAL A 248 10.84 11.51 7.08
N LEU A 249 9.74 10.73 7.11
CA LEU A 249 9.84 9.29 7.24
C LEU A 249 10.53 8.66 6.01
N ILE A 250 10.15 9.06 4.78
CA ILE A 250 10.76 8.54 3.56
C ILE A 250 12.26 8.84 3.52
N ASP A 251 12.69 10.06 3.83
CA ASP A 251 14.11 10.42 3.87
C ASP A 251 14.90 9.53 4.86
N GLN A 252 14.26 9.16 5.99
CA GLN A 252 14.87 8.24 6.94
C GLN A 252 14.96 6.82 6.40
N LEU A 253 13.85 6.31 5.83
CA LEU A 253 13.80 4.97 5.24
C LEU A 253 14.82 4.83 4.10
N ASP A 254 14.92 5.82 3.22
CA ASP A 254 15.88 5.86 2.10
C ASP A 254 17.32 5.88 2.58
N ARG A 255 17.64 6.68 3.60
CA ARG A 255 18.98 6.72 4.22
C ARG A 255 19.43 5.35 4.72
N TYR A 256 18.51 4.55 5.24
CA TYR A 256 18.77 3.19 5.72
C TYR A 256 18.51 2.12 4.66
N ARG A 257 18.18 2.51 3.43
CA ARG A 257 17.86 1.62 2.29
C ARG A 257 16.77 0.59 2.63
N VAL A 258 15.76 1.04 3.36
CA VAL A 258 14.60 0.20 3.71
C VAL A 258 13.71 0.06 2.47
N THR A 259 13.34 -1.17 2.15
CA THR A 259 12.43 -1.52 1.06
C THR A 259 11.28 -2.38 1.61
N GLU A 260 10.36 -2.78 0.75
CA GLU A 260 9.29 -3.74 1.08
C GLU A 260 9.78 -5.17 1.38
N LEU A 261 11.09 -5.44 1.24
CA LEU A 261 11.67 -6.69 1.70
C LEU A 261 11.72 -6.71 3.24
N VAL A 262 10.89 -7.55 3.84
CA VAL A 262 10.77 -7.67 5.29
C VAL A 262 12.07 -8.13 5.92
N ASN A 263 12.58 -7.31 6.82
CA ASN A 263 13.68 -7.67 7.71
C ASN A 263 13.26 -7.36 9.16
N VAL A 264 12.81 -8.36 9.88
CA VAL A 264 12.35 -8.22 11.29
C VAL A 264 13.45 -7.76 12.25
N ARG A 265 14.72 -7.82 11.82
CA ARG A 265 15.90 -7.37 12.59
C ARG A 265 16.47 -6.04 12.10
N ARG A 266 15.80 -5.36 11.15
CA ARG A 266 16.28 -4.06 10.69
C ARG A 266 16.30 -3.05 11.83
N LYS A 267 17.17 -2.06 11.71
CA LYS A 267 17.16 -0.93 12.64
C LYS A 267 15.89 -0.10 12.46
N ASN A 268 15.40 0.43 13.56
CA ASN A 268 14.38 1.44 13.56
C ASN A 268 15.01 2.77 13.11
N THR A 269 14.48 3.36 12.04
CA THR A 269 15.05 4.55 11.42
C THR A 269 14.74 5.84 12.18
N SER A 270 13.79 5.79 13.09
CA SER A 270 13.31 6.94 13.89
C SER A 270 13.68 6.84 15.38
N GLU A 271 14.46 5.81 15.79
CA GLU A 271 14.98 5.77 17.15
C GLU A 271 15.94 6.95 17.41
N PRO A 272 15.78 7.67 18.53
CA PRO A 272 16.74 8.71 18.91
C PRO A 272 18.14 8.09 19.02
N HIS A 273 19.10 8.62 18.26
CA HIS A 273 20.49 8.29 18.48
C HIS A 273 20.92 8.97 19.79
N TRP A 274 20.94 8.21 20.87
CA TRP A 274 21.69 8.65 22.05
C TRP A 274 23.16 8.57 21.67
N PHE A 275 23.74 9.73 21.32
CA PHE A 275 25.20 9.87 21.33
C PHE A 275 25.61 9.76 22.78
N GLY A 276 26.11 8.59 23.19
CA GLY A 276 26.81 8.45 24.45
C GLY A 276 28.01 9.40 24.43
N HIS A 277 28.03 10.32 25.38
CA HIS A 277 29.21 11.12 25.70
C HIS A 277 30.26 10.26 26.39
#